data_b96f543fa1f6a53fcf39903f69b71a20
#
_entry.id   b96f543fa1f6a53fcf39903f69b71a20
#
_cell.length_a   1.000
_cell.length_b   1.000
_cell.length_c   1.000
_cell.angle_alpha   90.00
_cell.angle_beta   90.00
_cell.angle_gamma   90.00
#
_symmetry.space_group_name_H-M   'P 1'
#
loop_
_entity.id
_entity.type
_entity.pdbx_description
1 polymer ?
#
loop_
_entity_poly.entity_id
_entity_poly.type
_entity_poly.pdbx_seq_one_letter_code
_entity_poly.pdbx_strand_id
1 'polypeptide(L)'
;MERPCAWKKYTPQQVEELEELCRGYKQFLSENKTERLCVKAGIKMAEEAGYVDLETVIAEGRELKAGDKVYAANHGKDLMLVNLGTAPLEQGFNILGAHVDSPRLDLKQNPAFEAGDMAYLDTHYYGGVKSYHWVASPLALVGVICKKDGTTVDINIGDKADDPVFTISDLLIHLSSEQMSKPAKDAVDAEILDVIEVVPAGPARDMGLDRSMILGYGHDDRVCAYPSMLAQINVANVERTSITLIVDKEEIGSVGATGMTSRFFENAVAEIMTLAGEDSPLALRRALARSRMLSSDVSAGFDPGYAGKFETKNAAFMGRGLCFNKYTGSRGKGGSNDADAEYVALIRDIMDEAGVDFQTCELGRVNAGGGGTIAYIMAKHADPSIPDSPERRKYKTTSMPQARTEKMNCLRDSPKNILSV
;
A
#
# COMPACT_ATOMS: atom_id res chain seq x y z
N MET A 1 -1.57 0.29 -28.40
CA MET A 1 -3.02 0.63 -28.42
C MET A 1 -3.18 1.87 -27.57
N GLU A 2 -3.62 3.00 -28.13
CA GLU A 2 -3.89 4.18 -27.30
C GLU A 2 -5.20 3.99 -26.55
N ARG A 3 -5.18 4.07 -25.22
CA ARG A 3 -6.39 4.10 -24.40
C ARG A 3 -6.86 5.56 -24.27
N PRO A 4 -8.13 5.87 -24.55
CA PRO A 4 -8.66 7.22 -24.39
C PRO A 4 -8.71 7.60 -22.92
N CYS A 5 -8.74 8.90 -22.64
CA CYS A 5 -8.94 9.39 -21.27
C CYS A 5 -10.32 8.93 -20.74
N ALA A 6 -10.34 8.26 -19.59
CA ALA A 6 -11.54 7.70 -18.95
C ALA A 6 -12.58 8.78 -18.63
N TRP A 7 -12.15 9.98 -18.22
CA TRP A 7 -13.02 11.13 -17.96
C TRP A 7 -13.98 11.47 -19.10
N LYS A 8 -13.57 11.21 -20.36
CA LYS A 8 -14.41 11.46 -21.52
C LYS A 8 -15.55 10.46 -21.71
N LYS A 9 -15.49 9.34 -21.00
CA LYS A 9 -16.45 8.24 -21.10
C LYS A 9 -17.45 8.20 -19.93
N TYR A 10 -17.10 8.78 -18.79
CA TYR A 10 -17.92 8.71 -17.59
C TYR A 10 -19.25 9.44 -17.76
N THR A 11 -20.32 8.76 -17.37
CA THR A 11 -21.63 9.36 -17.20
C THR A 11 -21.65 10.28 -15.97
N PRO A 12 -22.57 11.25 -15.88
CA PRO A 12 -22.71 12.08 -14.69
C PRO A 12 -22.85 11.27 -13.39
N GLN A 13 -23.57 10.15 -13.42
CA GLN A 13 -23.73 9.27 -12.28
C GLN A 13 -22.39 8.63 -11.87
N GLN A 14 -21.60 8.15 -12.83
CA GLN A 14 -20.27 7.59 -12.53
C GLN A 14 -19.31 8.63 -11.96
N VAL A 15 -19.41 9.90 -12.41
CA VAL A 15 -18.64 11.00 -11.82
C VAL A 15 -19.06 11.25 -10.37
N GLU A 16 -20.35 11.23 -10.06
CA GLU A 16 -20.85 11.42 -8.68
C GLU A 16 -20.37 10.31 -7.74
N GLU A 17 -20.45 9.05 -8.18
CA GLU A 17 -19.96 7.89 -7.42
C GLU A 17 -18.43 7.96 -7.22
N LEU A 18 -17.68 8.40 -8.23
CA LEU A 18 -16.25 8.62 -8.14
C LEU A 18 -15.89 9.72 -7.14
N GLU A 19 -16.64 10.85 -7.14
CA GLU A 19 -16.45 11.93 -6.17
C GLU A 19 -16.73 11.47 -4.73
N GLU A 20 -17.75 10.60 -4.53
CA GLU A 20 -18.04 10.02 -3.21
C GLU A 20 -16.88 9.14 -2.74
N LEU A 21 -16.39 8.24 -3.60
CA LEU A 21 -15.24 7.39 -3.30
C LEU A 21 -13.99 8.23 -2.99
N CYS A 22 -13.72 9.27 -3.77
CA CYS A 22 -12.60 10.19 -3.54
C CYS A 22 -12.74 10.98 -2.24
N ARG A 23 -13.96 11.28 -1.82
CA ARG A 23 -14.24 11.94 -0.53
C ARG A 23 -13.88 11.03 0.63
N GLY A 24 -14.32 9.77 0.59
CA GLY A 24 -13.92 8.75 1.57
C GLY A 24 -12.42 8.52 1.60
N TYR A 25 -11.78 8.44 0.44
CA TYR A 25 -10.32 8.29 0.35
C TYR A 25 -9.55 9.49 0.92
N LYS A 26 -9.96 10.73 0.62
CA LYS A 26 -9.33 11.94 1.20
C LYS A 26 -9.46 11.97 2.72
N GLN A 27 -10.62 11.57 3.24
CA GLN A 27 -10.81 11.43 4.69
C GLN A 27 -9.89 10.36 5.27
N PHE A 28 -9.87 9.15 4.68
CA PHE A 28 -8.97 8.07 5.12
C PHE A 28 -7.51 8.52 5.13
N LEU A 29 -7.04 9.15 4.06
CA LEU A 29 -5.66 9.62 3.93
C LEU A 29 -5.31 10.73 4.94
N SER A 30 -6.27 11.58 5.27
CA SER A 30 -6.10 12.68 6.25
C SER A 30 -6.01 12.18 7.69
N GLU A 31 -6.86 11.20 8.04
CA GLU A 31 -7.01 10.72 9.41
C GLU A 31 -6.02 9.58 9.76
N ASN A 32 -5.48 8.88 8.74
CA ASN A 32 -4.67 7.68 8.93
C ASN A 32 -3.28 7.84 8.31
N LYS A 33 -2.43 8.65 8.95
CA LYS A 33 -1.09 9.01 8.45
C LYS A 33 0.01 8.00 8.79
N THR A 34 -0.28 7.01 9.61
CA THR A 34 0.65 5.96 9.99
C THR A 34 0.06 4.59 9.69
N GLU A 35 0.90 3.55 9.58
CA GLU A 35 0.44 2.18 9.37
C GLU A 35 -0.50 1.72 10.50
N ARG A 36 -0.25 2.12 11.76
CA ARG A 36 -1.13 1.79 12.90
C ARG A 36 -2.52 2.38 12.76
N LEU A 37 -2.62 3.63 12.33
CA LEU A 37 -3.90 4.28 12.10
C LEU A 37 -4.64 3.65 10.93
N CYS A 38 -3.93 3.30 9.84
CA CYS A 38 -4.51 2.61 8.69
C CYS A 38 -5.08 1.24 9.08
N VAL A 39 -4.34 0.44 9.85
CA VAL A 39 -4.80 -0.86 10.33
C VAL A 39 -5.98 -0.72 11.28
N LYS A 40 -5.94 0.23 12.22
CA LYS A 40 -7.06 0.53 13.13
C LYS A 40 -8.33 0.91 12.37
N ALA A 41 -8.21 1.76 11.34
CA ALA A 41 -9.32 2.13 10.48
C ALA A 41 -9.83 0.92 9.65
N GLY A 42 -8.92 0.11 9.10
CA GLY A 42 -9.27 -1.10 8.34
C GLY A 42 -10.01 -2.13 9.18
N ILE A 43 -9.59 -2.37 10.44
CA ILE A 43 -10.29 -3.24 11.39
C ILE A 43 -11.71 -2.72 11.64
N LYS A 44 -11.86 -1.43 11.93
CA LYS A 44 -13.18 -0.82 12.13
C LYS A 44 -14.09 -1.03 10.92
N MET A 45 -13.59 -0.75 9.72
CA MET A 45 -14.34 -0.97 8.47
C MET A 45 -14.74 -2.44 8.29
N ALA A 46 -13.85 -3.37 8.62
CA ALA A 46 -14.10 -4.81 8.55
C ALA A 46 -15.18 -5.25 9.55
N GLU A 47 -15.09 -4.84 10.81
CA GLU A 47 -16.08 -5.15 11.85
C GLU A 47 -17.48 -4.62 11.49
N GLU A 48 -17.57 -3.38 10.98
CA GLU A 48 -18.82 -2.79 10.48
C GLU A 48 -19.41 -3.59 9.30
N ALA A 49 -18.57 -4.31 8.54
CA ALA A 49 -18.98 -5.20 7.44
C ALA A 49 -19.18 -6.66 7.85
N GLY A 50 -19.13 -6.95 9.16
CA GLY A 50 -19.41 -8.27 9.72
C GLY A 50 -18.23 -9.24 9.76
N TYR A 51 -17.01 -8.75 9.64
CA TYR A 51 -15.81 -9.55 9.88
C TYR A 51 -15.61 -9.78 11.38
N VAL A 52 -15.10 -10.96 11.73
CA VAL A 52 -14.79 -11.35 13.12
C VAL A 52 -13.27 -11.55 13.25
N ASP A 53 -12.73 -11.14 14.37
CA ASP A 53 -11.31 -11.35 14.68
C ASP A 53 -10.98 -12.85 14.71
N LEU A 54 -9.95 -13.24 13.97
CA LEU A 54 -9.49 -14.64 13.88
C LEU A 54 -9.08 -15.18 15.25
N GLU A 55 -8.44 -14.39 16.09
CA GLU A 55 -8.08 -14.78 17.46
C GLU A 55 -9.33 -15.13 18.29
N THR A 56 -10.42 -14.38 18.13
CA THR A 56 -11.71 -14.68 18.75
C THR A 56 -12.25 -16.02 18.26
N VAL A 57 -12.22 -16.26 16.95
CA VAL A 57 -12.67 -17.52 16.32
C VAL A 57 -11.87 -18.72 16.84
N ILE A 58 -10.54 -18.56 16.95
CA ILE A 58 -9.64 -19.58 17.52
C ILE A 58 -9.99 -19.87 18.99
N ALA A 59 -10.14 -18.82 19.80
CA ALA A 59 -10.45 -18.96 21.23
C ALA A 59 -11.80 -19.65 21.47
N GLU A 60 -12.78 -19.42 20.60
CA GLU A 60 -14.09 -20.07 20.64
C GLU A 60 -14.08 -21.52 20.10
N GLY A 61 -13.03 -21.93 19.40
CA GLY A 61 -12.99 -23.21 18.66
C GLY A 61 -14.07 -23.32 17.59
N ARG A 62 -14.44 -22.20 16.99
CA ARG A 62 -15.53 -22.11 16.02
C ARG A 62 -15.07 -22.60 14.64
N GLU A 63 -15.78 -23.59 14.09
CA GLU A 63 -15.56 -24.04 12.70
C GLU A 63 -15.86 -22.91 11.71
N LEU A 64 -15.00 -22.75 10.71
CA LEU A 64 -15.18 -21.80 9.61
C LEU A 64 -15.80 -22.46 8.39
N LYS A 65 -16.73 -21.76 7.72
CA LYS A 65 -17.50 -22.23 6.58
C LYS A 65 -17.50 -21.22 5.45
N ALA A 66 -17.84 -21.67 4.25
CA ALA A 66 -18.07 -20.81 3.10
C ALA A 66 -19.01 -19.66 3.45
N GLY A 67 -18.62 -18.43 3.12
CA GLY A 67 -19.35 -17.20 3.43
C GLY A 67 -18.93 -16.53 4.75
N ASP A 68 -18.17 -17.20 5.62
CA ASP A 68 -17.62 -16.57 6.82
C ASP A 68 -16.59 -15.51 6.44
N LYS A 69 -16.58 -14.43 7.25
CA LYS A 69 -15.68 -13.29 7.10
C LYS A 69 -14.83 -13.17 8.36
N VAL A 70 -13.51 -13.23 8.20
CA VAL A 70 -12.58 -13.08 9.32
C VAL A 70 -11.49 -12.06 8.99
N TYR A 71 -10.97 -11.41 10.02
CA TYR A 71 -9.75 -10.62 9.90
C TYR A 71 -8.68 -11.10 10.89
N ALA A 72 -7.42 -10.89 10.53
CA ALA A 72 -6.29 -11.06 11.42
C ALA A 72 -5.44 -9.80 11.40
N ALA A 73 -4.92 -9.38 12.56
CA ALA A 73 -4.03 -8.24 12.69
C ALA A 73 -2.73 -8.64 13.37
N ASN A 74 -1.60 -8.05 12.97
CA ASN A 74 -0.29 -8.34 13.51
C ASN A 74 0.36 -7.06 14.02
N HIS A 75 0.62 -7.01 15.34
CA HIS A 75 1.20 -5.86 16.06
C HIS A 75 0.51 -4.50 15.78
N GLY A 76 -0.73 -4.51 15.28
CA GLY A 76 -1.46 -3.31 14.85
C GLY A 76 -0.83 -2.59 13.65
N LYS A 77 -0.04 -3.30 12.82
CA LYS A 77 0.68 -2.76 11.65
C LYS A 77 0.44 -3.54 10.37
N ASP A 78 0.03 -4.80 10.43
CA ASP A 78 -0.46 -5.59 9.30
C ASP A 78 -1.91 -5.95 9.51
N LEU A 79 -2.65 -6.12 8.43
CA LEU A 79 -4.05 -6.53 8.42
C LEU A 79 -4.31 -7.51 7.28
N MET A 80 -4.99 -8.61 7.58
CA MET A 80 -5.50 -9.55 6.61
C MET A 80 -7.03 -9.66 6.74
N LEU A 81 -7.75 -9.45 5.65
CA LEU A 81 -9.20 -9.64 5.55
C LEU A 81 -9.49 -10.86 4.67
N VAL A 82 -10.36 -11.74 5.10
CA VAL A 82 -10.66 -12.99 4.40
C VAL A 82 -12.17 -13.21 4.27
N ASN A 83 -12.63 -13.46 3.07
CA ASN A 83 -13.98 -14.01 2.81
C ASN A 83 -13.82 -15.45 2.34
N LEU A 84 -14.33 -16.40 3.10
CA LEU A 84 -14.23 -17.81 2.76
C LEU A 84 -15.14 -18.14 1.58
N GLY A 85 -14.54 -18.72 0.53
CA GLY A 85 -15.25 -19.17 -0.68
C GLY A 85 -15.92 -20.52 -0.52
N THR A 86 -16.66 -20.93 -1.55
CA THR A 86 -17.31 -22.25 -1.62
C THR A 86 -16.38 -23.36 -2.11
N ALA A 87 -15.27 -23.01 -2.79
CA ALA A 87 -14.25 -23.97 -3.22
C ALA A 87 -13.34 -24.37 -2.05
N PRO A 88 -12.81 -25.61 -2.04
CA PRO A 88 -11.81 -26.02 -1.06
C PRO A 88 -10.63 -25.08 -0.98
N LEU A 89 -10.15 -24.79 0.23
CA LEU A 89 -9.03 -23.84 0.46
C LEU A 89 -7.73 -24.32 -0.23
N GLU A 90 -7.52 -25.63 -0.33
CA GLU A 90 -6.41 -26.22 -1.07
C GLU A 90 -6.34 -25.79 -2.54
N GLN A 91 -7.43 -25.27 -3.12
CA GLN A 91 -7.43 -24.72 -4.48
C GLN A 91 -6.76 -23.36 -4.60
N GLY A 92 -6.39 -22.74 -3.47
CA GLY A 92 -5.70 -21.47 -3.39
C GLY A 92 -6.64 -20.26 -3.32
N PHE A 93 -6.04 -19.09 -3.22
CA PHE A 93 -6.71 -17.83 -2.89
C PHE A 93 -6.59 -16.81 -4.03
N ASN A 94 -7.53 -15.88 -4.09
CA ASN A 94 -7.37 -14.63 -4.82
C ASN A 94 -6.94 -13.55 -3.82
N ILE A 95 -5.77 -12.97 -4.00
CA ILE A 95 -5.16 -12.08 -3.04
C ILE A 95 -4.98 -10.68 -3.62
N LEU A 96 -5.45 -9.66 -2.92
CA LEU A 96 -5.09 -8.27 -3.12
C LEU A 96 -4.04 -7.90 -2.08
N GLY A 97 -2.88 -7.40 -2.49
CA GLY A 97 -1.82 -7.01 -1.57
C GLY A 97 -1.39 -5.57 -1.77
N ALA A 98 -1.22 -4.84 -0.68
CA ALA A 98 -0.73 -3.46 -0.66
C ALA A 98 0.01 -3.19 0.65
N HIS A 99 0.73 -2.06 0.75
CA HIS A 99 1.34 -1.64 1.99
C HIS A 99 0.72 -0.33 2.53
N VAL A 100 0.97 -0.02 3.79
CA VAL A 100 0.40 1.15 4.47
C VAL A 100 1.43 2.02 5.18
N ASP A 101 2.68 1.56 5.26
CA ASP A 101 3.79 2.43 5.65
C ASP A 101 4.10 3.41 4.51
N SER A 102 4.69 4.54 4.84
CA SER A 102 5.08 5.58 3.88
C SER A 102 6.35 6.25 4.36
N PRO A 103 7.19 6.82 3.46
CA PRO A 103 8.37 7.56 3.87
C PRO A 103 8.03 8.70 4.81
N ARG A 104 8.76 8.79 5.89
CA ARG A 104 8.53 9.76 6.97
C ARG A 104 9.81 10.06 7.74
N LEU A 105 9.69 10.81 8.82
CA LEU A 105 10.71 10.92 9.86
C LEU A 105 10.19 10.24 11.13
N ASP A 106 11.06 9.60 11.89
CA ASP A 106 10.78 9.00 13.20
C ASP A 106 11.59 9.75 14.29
N LEU A 107 11.15 9.89 15.53
CA LEU A 107 11.94 10.47 16.63
C LEU A 107 13.00 9.48 17.13
N LYS A 108 14.22 9.94 17.49
CA LYS A 108 15.27 9.10 18.13
C LYS A 108 14.86 8.60 19.51
N GLN A 109 15.56 7.57 20.02
CA GLN A 109 15.34 7.00 21.35
C GLN A 109 15.51 8.03 22.48
N ASN A 110 16.38 9.02 22.31
CA ASN A 110 16.59 10.14 23.22
C ASN A 110 16.44 11.44 22.46
N PRO A 111 15.21 11.80 22.05
CA PRO A 111 15.02 12.82 21.02
C PRO A 111 15.13 14.24 21.54
N ALA A 112 14.76 14.50 22.79
CA ALA A 112 14.61 15.84 23.32
C ALA A 112 15.96 16.43 23.75
N PHE A 113 16.26 17.61 23.23
CA PHE A 113 17.41 18.43 23.69
C PHE A 113 17.07 19.93 23.66
N GLU A 114 17.87 20.73 24.33
CA GLU A 114 17.74 22.19 24.36
C GLU A 114 18.98 22.84 23.74
N ALA A 115 18.77 23.81 22.87
CA ALA A 115 19.82 24.64 22.31
C ALA A 115 19.29 26.04 22.02
N GLY A 116 20.02 27.08 22.45
CA GLY A 116 19.62 28.49 22.23
C GLY A 116 18.26 28.85 22.83
N ASP A 117 17.95 28.33 24.02
CA ASP A 117 16.69 28.53 24.75
C ASP A 117 15.46 27.98 24.00
N MET A 118 15.68 27.05 23.05
CA MET A 118 14.62 26.35 22.32
C MET A 118 14.70 24.85 22.53
N ALA A 119 13.55 24.19 22.59
CA ALA A 119 13.44 22.73 22.65
C ALA A 119 13.42 22.13 21.23
N TYR A 120 14.21 21.12 21.03
CA TYR A 120 14.34 20.38 19.77
C TYR A 120 14.03 18.90 19.99
N LEU A 121 13.63 18.25 18.90
CA LEU A 121 13.44 16.82 18.81
C LEU A 121 14.28 16.26 17.67
N ASP A 122 15.23 15.39 17.99
CA ASP A 122 16.01 14.66 17.00
C ASP A 122 15.14 13.64 16.27
N THR A 123 15.31 13.50 14.92
CA THR A 123 14.54 12.55 14.08
C THR A 123 15.43 11.68 13.17
N HIS A 124 14.99 10.51 12.66
CA HIS A 124 15.59 9.66 11.58
C HIS A 124 14.67 9.55 10.38
N TYR A 125 15.17 9.50 9.18
CA TYR A 125 14.35 9.23 8.02
C TYR A 125 14.01 7.74 7.91
N TYR A 126 12.78 7.45 7.51
CA TYR A 126 12.25 6.12 7.23
C TYR A 126 11.89 6.06 5.74
N GLY A 127 12.44 5.05 5.01
CA GLY A 127 12.25 4.93 3.57
C GLY A 127 12.98 5.99 2.75
N GLY A 128 12.59 6.18 1.51
CA GLY A 128 13.23 7.09 0.57
C GLY A 128 12.71 8.52 0.67
N VAL A 129 13.36 9.40 1.43
CA VAL A 129 13.00 10.83 1.53
C VAL A 129 13.94 11.74 0.75
N LYS A 130 13.40 12.82 0.21
CA LYS A 130 14.18 13.98 -0.23
C LYS A 130 14.13 15.02 0.88
N SER A 131 15.19 15.15 1.67
CA SER A 131 15.23 15.97 2.89
C SER A 131 14.73 17.40 2.66
N TYR A 132 15.05 18.01 1.51
CA TYR A 132 14.62 19.35 1.16
C TYR A 132 13.10 19.53 0.98
N HIS A 133 12.31 18.43 0.89
CA HIS A 133 10.83 18.53 0.88
C HIS A 133 10.24 18.75 2.28
N TRP A 134 11.02 18.51 3.33
CA TRP A 134 10.57 18.47 4.71
C TRP A 134 10.86 19.75 5.48
N VAL A 135 11.85 20.56 5.03
CA VAL A 135 12.19 21.84 5.66
C VAL A 135 11.10 22.88 5.43
N ALA A 136 10.92 23.77 6.40
CA ALA A 136 9.97 24.86 6.39
C ALA A 136 8.49 24.43 6.17
N SER A 137 8.20 23.12 6.34
CA SER A 137 6.85 22.56 6.21
C SER A 137 6.23 22.32 7.58
N PRO A 138 4.92 22.49 7.78
CA PRO A 138 4.27 22.11 9.02
C PRO A 138 4.23 20.59 9.15
N LEU A 139 4.65 20.08 10.30
CA LEU A 139 4.75 18.66 10.62
C LEU A 139 3.90 18.35 11.85
N ALA A 140 3.42 17.11 11.93
CA ALA A 140 2.68 16.54 13.05
C ALA A 140 3.44 15.37 13.67
N LEU A 141 3.27 15.15 14.97
CA LEU A 141 3.75 13.97 15.70
C LEU A 141 2.60 12.98 15.86
N VAL A 142 2.78 11.77 15.34
CA VAL A 142 1.78 10.70 15.38
C VAL A 142 2.43 9.40 15.85
N GLY A 143 1.78 8.65 16.73
CA GLY A 143 2.30 7.37 17.19
C GLY A 143 1.76 6.91 18.52
N VAL A 144 2.48 6.05 19.22
CA VAL A 144 2.08 5.50 20.53
C VAL A 144 3.22 5.56 21.53
N ILE A 145 2.88 5.88 22.77
CA ILE A 145 3.77 5.76 23.92
C ILE A 145 3.34 4.56 24.76
N CYS A 146 4.25 3.59 24.92
CA CYS A 146 4.02 2.46 25.83
C CYS A 146 4.61 2.79 27.19
N LYS A 147 3.75 2.81 28.22
CA LYS A 147 4.17 3.07 29.60
C LYS A 147 4.72 1.81 30.27
N LYS A 148 5.45 1.99 31.38
CA LYS A 148 6.03 0.88 32.17
C LYS A 148 4.99 -0.10 32.75
N ASP A 149 3.77 0.35 32.91
CA ASP A 149 2.64 -0.47 33.38
C ASP A 149 1.97 -1.27 32.24
N GLY A 150 2.49 -1.19 31.03
CA GLY A 150 1.96 -1.85 29.83
C GLY A 150 0.84 -1.09 29.13
N THR A 151 0.37 0.02 29.67
CA THR A 151 -0.65 0.84 28.99
C THR A 151 -0.05 1.63 27.84
N THR A 152 -0.85 1.88 26.78
CA THR A 152 -0.46 2.68 25.64
C THR A 152 -1.24 4.00 25.59
N VAL A 153 -0.58 5.04 25.08
CA VAL A 153 -1.20 6.35 24.83
C VAL A 153 -1.00 6.70 23.37
N ASP A 154 -2.09 6.90 22.65
CA ASP A 154 -2.05 7.39 21.27
C ASP A 154 -1.63 8.87 21.28
N ILE A 155 -0.67 9.21 20.43
CA ILE A 155 -0.17 10.57 20.18
C ILE A 155 -0.62 11.00 18.79
N ASN A 156 -1.27 12.15 18.70
CA ASN A 156 -1.52 12.86 17.45
C ASN A 156 -1.57 14.36 17.76
N ILE A 157 -0.49 15.07 17.43
CA ILE A 157 -0.30 16.49 17.70
C ILE A 157 0.15 17.16 16.40
N GLY A 158 -0.63 18.09 15.89
CA GLY A 158 -0.32 18.87 14.70
C GLY A 158 -1.27 18.66 13.53
N ASP A 159 -2.16 17.67 13.58
CA ASP A 159 -3.11 17.41 12.49
C ASP A 159 -4.41 18.22 12.58
N LYS A 160 -4.81 18.60 13.77
CA LYS A 160 -6.00 19.43 13.96
C LYS A 160 -5.67 20.90 13.76
N ALA A 161 -6.65 21.68 13.31
CA ALA A 161 -6.46 23.10 13.02
C ALA A 161 -5.94 23.93 14.20
N ASP A 162 -6.29 23.54 15.42
CA ASP A 162 -5.92 24.24 16.67
C ASP A 162 -4.68 23.63 17.34
N ASP A 163 -4.10 22.56 16.79
CA ASP A 163 -2.89 21.95 17.34
C ASP A 163 -1.65 22.79 17.02
N PRO A 164 -0.64 22.81 17.90
CA PRO A 164 0.68 23.29 17.54
C PRO A 164 1.30 22.39 16.50
N VAL A 165 2.03 22.95 15.53
CA VAL A 165 2.77 22.20 14.52
C VAL A 165 4.27 22.26 14.82
N PHE A 166 5.00 21.29 14.25
CA PHE A 166 6.45 21.22 14.27
C PHE A 166 7.00 21.61 12.90
N THR A 167 8.26 21.94 12.81
CA THR A 167 8.92 22.25 11.54
C THR A 167 10.42 22.01 11.65
N ILE A 168 11.06 21.65 10.55
CA ILE A 168 12.49 21.67 10.40
C ILE A 168 12.88 23.06 9.91
N SER A 169 13.75 23.75 10.67
CA SER A 169 14.23 25.07 10.28
C SER A 169 15.10 25.02 9.02
N ASP A 170 15.06 26.07 8.24
CA ASP A 170 15.93 26.23 7.08
C ASP A 170 16.62 27.60 7.13
N LEU A 171 17.74 27.72 6.43
CA LEU A 171 18.44 29.01 6.35
C LEU A 171 17.65 29.99 5.51
N LEU A 172 17.55 31.23 6.02
CA LEU A 172 17.02 32.30 5.18
C LEU A 172 17.96 32.57 4.00
N ILE A 173 17.40 33.03 2.88
CA ILE A 173 18.11 33.20 1.62
C ILE A 173 19.41 34.02 1.73
N HIS A 174 19.46 34.99 2.64
CA HIS A 174 20.62 35.84 2.83
C HIS A 174 21.81 35.15 3.47
N LEU A 175 21.63 33.98 4.12
CA LEU A 175 22.67 33.19 4.75
C LEU A 175 22.92 31.85 4.03
N SER A 176 22.16 31.53 2.98
CA SER A 176 22.13 30.20 2.35
C SER A 176 23.05 30.04 1.13
N SER A 177 23.95 30.98 0.81
CA SER A 177 24.73 30.92 -0.42
C SER A 177 25.59 29.65 -0.56
N GLU A 178 26.14 29.13 0.53
CA GLU A 178 26.85 27.86 0.55
C GLU A 178 25.91 26.68 0.39
N GLN A 179 24.80 26.66 1.13
CA GLN A 179 23.75 25.64 1.04
C GLN A 179 23.19 25.54 -0.40
N MET A 180 22.91 26.66 -1.04
CA MET A 180 22.39 26.73 -2.40
C MET A 180 23.37 26.23 -3.47
N SER A 181 24.65 26.12 -3.16
CA SER A 181 25.64 25.54 -4.06
C SER A 181 25.86 24.04 -3.89
N LYS A 182 25.31 23.43 -2.83
CA LYS A 182 25.41 21.99 -2.57
C LYS A 182 24.47 21.19 -3.49
N PRO A 183 24.80 19.93 -3.82
CA PRO A 183 23.83 19.02 -4.42
C PRO A 183 22.56 18.91 -3.54
N ALA A 184 21.40 18.77 -4.15
CA ALA A 184 20.13 18.72 -3.42
C ALA A 184 20.08 17.67 -2.29
N LYS A 185 20.78 16.55 -2.45
CA LYS A 185 20.90 15.50 -1.42
C LYS A 185 21.69 15.93 -0.18
N ASP A 186 22.55 16.93 -0.30
CA ASP A 186 23.48 17.42 0.73
C ASP A 186 23.08 18.83 1.22
N ALA A 187 21.97 19.38 0.72
CA ALA A 187 21.51 20.73 1.05
C ALA A 187 20.88 20.83 2.46
N VAL A 188 20.38 19.72 2.99
CA VAL A 188 19.84 19.60 4.34
C VAL A 188 20.55 18.47 5.04
N ASP A 189 21.14 18.74 6.21
CA ASP A 189 21.82 17.73 7.01
C ASP A 189 20.82 16.73 7.57
N ALA A 190 21.13 15.43 7.44
CA ALA A 190 20.20 14.32 7.69
C ALA A 190 20.24 13.78 9.13
N GLU A 191 20.91 14.46 10.07
CA GLU A 191 21.02 14.00 11.45
C GLU A 191 19.91 14.53 12.32
N ILE A 192 18.77 13.85 12.32
CA ILE A 192 17.70 14.13 13.29
C ILE A 192 16.75 12.91 13.34
N LEU A 193 16.65 12.17 14.52
CA LEU A 193 16.03 10.83 14.46
C LEU A 193 15.38 10.26 15.73
N ASP A 194 14.27 9.62 15.77
CA ASP A 194 13.65 8.29 16.09
C ASP A 194 12.49 8.18 17.12
N VAL A 195 11.48 7.31 16.81
CA VAL A 195 10.39 6.50 17.44
C VAL A 195 8.98 7.09 17.59
N ILE A 196 8.69 8.35 17.53
CA ILE A 196 7.36 8.87 17.20
C ILE A 196 7.42 9.33 15.75
N GLU A 197 6.40 8.97 14.97
CA GLU A 197 6.38 9.29 13.55
C GLU A 197 6.11 10.79 13.34
N VAL A 198 6.97 11.44 12.58
CA VAL A 198 6.82 12.83 12.18
C VAL A 198 6.37 12.85 10.73
N VAL A 199 5.18 13.38 10.50
CA VAL A 199 4.50 13.34 9.21
C VAL A 199 4.05 14.75 8.80
N PRO A 200 3.84 15.03 7.49
CA PRO A 200 3.27 16.30 7.06
C PRO A 200 1.91 16.56 7.71
N ALA A 201 1.76 17.74 8.31
CA ALA A 201 0.51 18.18 8.95
C ALA A 201 -0.56 18.56 7.91
N GLY A 202 -1.82 18.47 8.31
CA GLY A 202 -2.96 18.90 7.51
C GLY A 202 -3.54 17.84 6.58
N PRO A 203 -4.76 18.09 6.06
CA PRO A 203 -5.55 17.11 5.33
C PRO A 203 -5.14 16.97 3.87
N ALA A 204 -5.52 15.83 3.26
CA ALA A 204 -5.52 15.65 1.81
C ALA A 204 -6.55 16.58 1.15
N ARG A 205 -6.22 17.09 -0.04
CA ARG A 205 -7.01 18.10 -0.76
C ARG A 205 -7.13 17.79 -2.23
N ASP A 206 -8.18 18.33 -2.86
CA ASP A 206 -8.25 18.38 -4.31
C ASP A 206 -7.13 19.26 -4.88
N MET A 207 -6.50 18.80 -5.95
CA MET A 207 -5.44 19.51 -6.66
C MET A 207 -5.90 19.93 -8.06
N GLY A 208 -5.45 21.10 -8.48
CA GLY A 208 -5.79 21.71 -9.77
C GLY A 208 -7.07 22.53 -9.74
N LEU A 209 -7.26 23.39 -10.75
CA LEU A 209 -8.45 24.22 -10.87
C LEU A 209 -9.71 23.40 -11.16
N ASP A 210 -9.55 22.30 -11.87
CA ASP A 210 -10.60 21.33 -12.22
C ASP A 210 -10.84 20.30 -11.12
N ARG A 211 -10.02 20.28 -10.05
CA ARG A 211 -10.08 19.33 -8.93
C ARG A 211 -10.00 17.86 -9.37
N SER A 212 -9.33 17.59 -10.48
CA SER A 212 -9.25 16.24 -11.06
C SER A 212 -8.26 15.31 -10.36
N MET A 213 -7.44 15.81 -9.43
CA MET A 213 -6.43 15.07 -8.69
C MET A 213 -6.56 15.30 -7.19
N ILE A 214 -5.94 14.42 -6.41
CA ILE A 214 -5.83 14.54 -4.95
C ILE A 214 -4.37 14.75 -4.60
N LEU A 215 -4.10 15.75 -3.75
CA LEU A 215 -2.80 16.00 -3.13
C LEU A 215 -2.88 15.62 -1.65
N GLY A 216 -1.98 14.77 -1.19
CA GLY A 216 -1.90 14.36 0.21
C GLY A 216 -0.63 13.58 0.50
N TYR A 217 -0.34 13.40 1.78
CA TYR A 217 0.76 12.56 2.25
C TYR A 217 0.33 11.08 2.30
N GLY A 218 1.24 10.19 1.88
CA GLY A 218 1.06 8.75 2.02
C GLY A 218 0.19 8.10 0.93
N HIS A 219 0.12 8.68 -0.27
CA HIS A 219 -0.46 7.99 -1.43
C HIS A 219 0.24 6.66 -1.70
N ASP A 220 1.53 6.60 -1.48
CA ASP A 220 2.33 5.41 -1.45
C ASP A 220 2.21 4.73 -0.08
N ASP A 221 1.49 3.58 0.11
CA ASP A 221 0.67 2.96 -0.96
C ASP A 221 -0.83 2.90 -0.55
N ARG A 222 -1.28 3.88 0.21
CA ARG A 222 -2.69 3.95 0.69
C ARG A 222 -3.69 4.12 -0.44
N VAL A 223 -3.25 4.60 -1.61
CA VAL A 223 -4.09 4.68 -2.81
C VAL A 223 -4.46 3.29 -3.34
N CYS A 224 -3.67 2.28 -3.06
CA CYS A 224 -3.98 0.89 -3.38
C CYS A 224 -4.59 0.15 -2.17
N ALA A 225 -4.11 0.42 -0.96
CA ALA A 225 -4.59 -0.23 0.25
C ALA A 225 -6.08 0.06 0.52
N TYR A 226 -6.49 1.32 0.46
CA TYR A 226 -7.87 1.71 0.74
C TYR A 226 -8.90 1.08 -0.22
N PRO A 227 -8.77 1.16 -1.55
CA PRO A 227 -9.71 0.49 -2.44
C PRO A 227 -9.62 -1.03 -2.38
N SER A 228 -8.47 -1.62 -2.05
CA SER A 228 -8.35 -3.07 -1.85
C SER A 228 -9.18 -3.53 -0.64
N MET A 229 -9.14 -2.79 0.48
CA MET A 229 -10.01 -3.05 1.63
C MET A 229 -11.49 -2.88 1.28
N LEU A 230 -11.86 -1.82 0.54
CA LEU A 230 -13.25 -1.62 0.10
C LEU A 230 -13.73 -2.73 -0.84
N ALA A 231 -12.89 -3.18 -1.78
CA ALA A 231 -13.23 -4.28 -2.68
C ALA A 231 -13.51 -5.56 -1.87
N GLN A 232 -12.65 -5.89 -0.93
CA GLN A 232 -12.77 -7.06 -0.06
C GLN A 232 -14.04 -7.02 0.81
N ILE A 233 -14.39 -5.85 1.34
CA ILE A 233 -15.57 -5.64 2.19
C ILE A 233 -16.86 -5.79 1.37
N ASN A 234 -16.86 -5.29 0.14
CA ASN A 234 -18.05 -5.24 -0.73
C ASN A 234 -18.25 -6.50 -1.58
N VAL A 235 -17.23 -7.37 -1.70
CA VAL A 235 -17.41 -8.62 -2.45
C VAL A 235 -18.23 -9.60 -1.63
N ALA A 236 -19.17 -10.29 -2.32
CA ALA A 236 -20.01 -11.34 -1.73
C ALA A 236 -20.01 -12.58 -2.62
N ASN A 237 -20.33 -13.73 -2.02
CA ASN A 237 -20.52 -15.01 -2.72
C ASN A 237 -19.33 -15.42 -3.58
N VAL A 238 -18.12 -15.35 -3.03
CA VAL A 238 -16.91 -15.76 -3.74
C VAL A 238 -16.85 -17.29 -3.87
N GLU A 239 -16.45 -17.77 -5.04
CA GLU A 239 -16.19 -19.20 -5.24
C GLU A 239 -14.83 -19.56 -4.61
N ARG A 240 -13.78 -18.89 -5.02
CA ARG A 240 -12.45 -19.02 -4.44
C ARG A 240 -12.31 -18.02 -3.30
N THR A 241 -11.81 -18.47 -2.15
CA THR A 241 -11.55 -17.59 -1.00
C THR A 241 -10.75 -16.35 -1.41
N SER A 242 -11.24 -15.18 -1.04
CA SER A 242 -10.58 -13.90 -1.30
C SER A 242 -9.88 -13.39 -0.06
N ILE A 243 -8.71 -12.81 -0.25
CA ILE A 243 -7.87 -12.24 0.81
C ILE A 243 -7.42 -10.84 0.40
N THR A 244 -7.54 -9.88 1.30
CA THR A 244 -6.80 -8.61 1.20
C THR A 244 -5.74 -8.60 2.28
N LEU A 245 -4.48 -8.43 1.87
CA LEU A 245 -3.31 -8.41 2.73
C LEU A 245 -2.66 -7.03 2.69
N ILE A 246 -2.71 -6.33 3.80
CA ILE A 246 -2.13 -4.99 4.00
C ILE A 246 -0.95 -5.12 4.95
N VAL A 247 0.23 -4.71 4.51
CA VAL A 247 1.48 -4.94 5.25
C VAL A 247 2.24 -3.64 5.56
N ASP A 248 3.13 -3.74 6.53
CA ASP A 248 4.08 -2.72 6.97
C ASP A 248 5.45 -2.91 6.31
N LYS A 249 6.33 -1.92 6.40
CA LYS A 249 7.77 -1.99 6.08
C LYS A 249 8.15 -2.18 4.61
N GLU A 250 7.25 -1.98 3.65
CA GLU A 250 7.63 -2.06 2.23
C GLU A 250 8.76 -1.09 1.92
N GLU A 251 8.64 0.15 2.40
CA GLU A 251 9.56 1.28 2.14
C GLU A 251 10.99 1.06 2.69
N ILE A 252 11.17 0.08 3.57
CA ILE A 252 12.48 -0.27 4.15
C ILE A 252 12.86 -1.74 3.91
N GLY A 253 12.24 -2.40 2.92
CA GLY A 253 12.59 -3.74 2.46
C GLY A 253 11.81 -4.89 3.08
N SER A 254 10.67 -4.64 3.72
CA SER A 254 9.72 -5.64 4.23
C SER A 254 10.27 -6.61 5.30
N VAL A 255 11.38 -6.30 5.97
CA VAL A 255 12.02 -7.19 6.95
C VAL A 255 11.59 -6.85 8.37
N GLY A 256 11.15 -7.86 9.13
CA GLY A 256 10.80 -7.74 10.54
C GLY A 256 9.61 -8.60 10.95
N ALA A 257 9.13 -8.40 12.18
CA ALA A 257 7.95 -9.08 12.72
C ALA A 257 6.64 -8.66 12.04
N THR A 258 6.63 -7.45 11.48
CA THR A 258 5.61 -6.90 10.60
C THR A 258 6.20 -6.78 9.19
N GLY A 259 5.38 -6.72 8.17
CA GLY A 259 5.85 -6.68 6.79
C GLY A 259 5.86 -8.05 6.11
N MET A 260 6.02 -8.05 4.80
CA MET A 260 5.75 -9.21 3.93
C MET A 260 6.69 -10.39 4.16
N THR A 261 7.90 -10.19 4.70
CA THR A 261 8.82 -11.30 5.03
C THR A 261 8.46 -12.03 6.33
N SER A 262 7.52 -11.51 7.12
CA SER A 262 7.06 -12.15 8.35
C SER A 262 6.27 -13.43 8.04
N ARG A 263 6.09 -14.28 9.05
CA ARG A 263 5.24 -15.48 8.96
C ARG A 263 3.75 -15.19 9.19
N PHE A 264 3.37 -13.95 9.37
CA PHE A 264 2.00 -13.56 9.69
C PHE A 264 0.99 -14.14 8.71
N PHE A 265 1.18 -13.88 7.41
CA PHE A 265 0.28 -14.37 6.36
C PHE A 265 0.15 -15.89 6.36
N GLU A 266 1.29 -16.62 6.35
CA GLU A 266 1.31 -18.08 6.31
C GLU A 266 0.66 -18.70 7.56
N ASN A 267 0.95 -18.15 8.74
CA ASN A 267 0.37 -18.61 10.01
C ASN A 267 -1.14 -18.38 10.05
N ALA A 268 -1.62 -17.20 9.69
CA ALA A 268 -3.05 -16.90 9.69
C ALA A 268 -3.82 -17.77 8.70
N VAL A 269 -3.25 -18.04 7.51
CA VAL A 269 -3.83 -18.98 6.54
C VAL A 269 -3.87 -20.41 7.11
N ALA A 270 -2.84 -20.85 7.81
CA ALA A 270 -2.79 -22.18 8.43
C ALA A 270 -3.88 -22.35 9.50
N GLU A 271 -4.09 -21.32 10.35
CA GLU A 271 -5.18 -21.31 11.35
C GLU A 271 -6.56 -21.39 10.68
N ILE A 272 -6.79 -20.58 9.65
CA ILE A 272 -8.06 -20.59 8.88
C ILE A 272 -8.31 -21.97 8.26
N MET A 273 -7.28 -22.59 7.65
CA MET A 273 -7.39 -23.92 7.07
C MET A 273 -7.71 -24.99 8.13
N THR A 274 -7.09 -24.88 9.32
CA THR A 274 -7.36 -25.77 10.44
C THR A 274 -8.81 -25.64 10.92
N LEU A 275 -9.30 -24.40 11.08
CA LEU A 275 -10.68 -24.13 11.50
C LEU A 275 -11.72 -24.53 10.44
N ALA A 276 -11.33 -24.61 9.15
CA ALA A 276 -12.14 -25.10 8.07
C ALA A 276 -12.04 -26.62 7.84
N GLY A 277 -11.26 -27.36 8.66
CA GLY A 277 -11.07 -28.80 8.55
C GLY A 277 -10.10 -29.25 7.45
N GLU A 278 -9.27 -28.35 6.92
CA GLU A 278 -8.24 -28.61 5.89
C GLU A 278 -6.81 -28.48 6.49
N ASP A 279 -6.52 -29.11 7.63
CA ASP A 279 -5.34 -28.93 8.47
C ASP A 279 -4.05 -29.64 8.00
N SER A 280 -4.07 -30.24 6.82
CA SER A 280 -2.87 -30.91 6.29
C SER A 280 -1.76 -29.91 5.91
N PRO A 281 -0.50 -30.12 6.39
CA PRO A 281 0.63 -29.29 5.95
C PRO A 281 0.86 -29.29 4.43
N LEU A 282 0.45 -30.34 3.75
CA LEU A 282 0.51 -30.42 2.28
C LEU A 282 -0.61 -29.59 1.64
N ALA A 283 -1.81 -29.54 2.26
CA ALA A 283 -2.92 -28.71 1.79
C ALA A 283 -2.55 -27.24 1.84
N LEU A 284 -1.93 -26.76 2.94
CA LEU A 284 -1.43 -25.37 3.04
C LEU A 284 -0.45 -25.04 1.91
N ARG A 285 0.55 -25.88 1.66
CA ARG A 285 1.53 -25.66 0.58
C ARG A 285 0.89 -25.64 -0.79
N ARG A 286 -0.10 -26.50 -1.03
CA ARG A 286 -0.86 -26.52 -2.28
C ARG A 286 -1.73 -25.27 -2.42
N ALA A 287 -2.37 -24.81 -1.34
CA ALA A 287 -3.14 -23.59 -1.32
C ALA A 287 -2.28 -22.38 -1.71
N LEU A 288 -1.12 -22.21 -1.06
CA LEU A 288 -0.17 -21.14 -1.37
C LEU A 288 0.34 -21.21 -2.82
N ALA A 289 0.72 -22.40 -3.29
CA ALA A 289 1.20 -22.60 -4.66
C ALA A 289 0.15 -22.38 -5.76
N ARG A 290 -1.13 -22.48 -5.43
CA ARG A 290 -2.27 -22.29 -6.36
C ARG A 290 -2.90 -20.91 -6.24
N SER A 291 -2.43 -20.11 -5.29
CA SER A 291 -2.95 -18.75 -5.08
C SER A 291 -2.52 -17.80 -6.20
N ARG A 292 -3.31 -16.76 -6.39
CA ARG A 292 -3.06 -15.66 -7.33
C ARG A 292 -3.05 -14.36 -6.56
N MET A 293 -2.12 -13.47 -6.88
CA MET A 293 -2.01 -12.19 -6.20
C MET A 293 -1.97 -11.03 -7.20
N LEU A 294 -2.76 -10.01 -6.94
CA LEU A 294 -2.55 -8.66 -7.42
C LEU A 294 -1.76 -7.90 -6.34
N SER A 295 -0.49 -7.65 -6.60
CA SER A 295 0.32 -6.79 -5.75
C SER A 295 0.15 -5.36 -6.25
N SER A 296 -0.50 -4.55 -5.47
CA SER A 296 -0.73 -3.15 -5.78
C SER A 296 0.37 -2.29 -5.16
N ASP A 297 0.74 -1.23 -5.86
CA ASP A 297 1.71 -0.24 -5.43
C ASP A 297 1.64 0.95 -6.39
N VAL A 298 2.22 2.11 -6.04
CA VAL A 298 2.14 3.32 -6.87
C VAL A 298 3.08 3.30 -8.07
N SER A 299 2.65 3.82 -9.22
CA SER A 299 3.49 4.03 -10.41
C SER A 299 3.70 5.51 -10.69
N ALA A 300 4.82 5.83 -11.36
CA ALA A 300 5.07 7.18 -11.84
C ALA A 300 4.20 7.48 -13.06
N GLY A 301 3.29 8.44 -12.94
CA GLY A 301 2.58 9.01 -14.08
C GLY A 301 3.52 9.84 -14.96
N PHE A 302 3.30 9.81 -16.28
CA PHE A 302 4.10 10.62 -17.22
C PHE A 302 3.97 12.11 -16.90
N ASP A 303 5.12 12.73 -16.60
CA ASP A 303 5.22 14.16 -16.36
C ASP A 303 6.00 14.82 -17.50
N PRO A 304 5.39 15.76 -18.26
CA PRO A 304 6.06 16.48 -19.32
C PRO A 304 7.30 17.26 -18.84
N GLY A 305 7.32 17.73 -17.60
CA GLY A 305 8.47 18.42 -17.00
C GLY A 305 9.69 17.52 -16.84
N TYR A 306 9.47 16.21 -16.80
CA TYR A 306 10.50 15.18 -16.63
C TYR A 306 10.48 14.13 -17.74
N ALA A 307 9.98 14.46 -18.93
CA ALA A 307 9.78 13.53 -20.06
C ALA A 307 11.00 12.64 -20.36
N GLY A 308 12.22 13.16 -20.18
CA GLY A 308 13.46 12.40 -20.37
C GLY A 308 13.67 11.21 -19.42
N LYS A 309 12.86 11.06 -18.37
CA LYS A 309 12.90 9.92 -17.43
C LYS A 309 11.98 8.78 -17.84
N PHE A 310 11.10 9.00 -18.80
CA PHE A 310 10.09 8.05 -19.25
C PHE A 310 10.39 7.55 -20.68
N GLU A 311 9.91 6.35 -20.97
CA GLU A 311 9.72 5.88 -22.33
C GLU A 311 8.23 6.04 -22.67
N THR A 312 7.90 6.99 -23.52
CA THR A 312 6.51 7.43 -23.77
C THR A 312 5.58 6.28 -24.20
N LYS A 313 6.10 5.26 -24.91
CA LYS A 313 5.29 4.11 -25.35
C LYS A 313 4.87 3.20 -24.20
N ASN A 314 5.67 3.17 -23.13
CA ASN A 314 5.50 2.29 -21.99
C ASN A 314 5.25 3.08 -20.67
N ALA A 315 5.00 4.38 -20.74
CA ALA A 315 4.69 5.20 -19.58
C ALA A 315 3.22 5.08 -19.18
N ALA A 316 2.96 5.22 -17.88
CA ALA A 316 1.61 5.41 -17.36
C ALA A 316 1.14 6.85 -17.64
N PHE A 317 -0.07 7.01 -18.16
CA PHE A 317 -0.68 8.32 -18.37
C PHE A 317 -1.87 8.50 -17.42
N MET A 318 -1.93 9.64 -16.77
CA MET A 318 -3.03 10.00 -15.87
C MET A 318 -4.37 10.06 -16.61
N GLY A 319 -5.44 9.59 -15.97
CA GLY A 319 -6.79 9.56 -16.55
C GLY A 319 -7.02 8.48 -17.62
N ARG A 320 -6.13 7.50 -17.76
CA ARG A 320 -6.29 6.39 -18.71
C ARG A 320 -6.53 5.04 -18.08
N GLY A 321 -7.02 5.05 -16.87
CA GLY A 321 -7.38 3.85 -16.11
C GLY A 321 -6.21 3.23 -15.34
N LEU A 322 -6.48 2.08 -14.74
CA LEU A 322 -5.55 1.32 -13.91
C LEU A 322 -4.27 0.97 -14.67
N CYS A 323 -3.13 1.05 -14.00
CA CYS A 323 -1.83 0.78 -14.61
C CYS A 323 -1.29 -0.59 -14.20
N PHE A 324 -1.02 -1.46 -15.16
CA PHE A 324 -0.37 -2.75 -14.94
C PHE A 324 1.08 -2.74 -15.38
N ASN A 325 2.00 -3.06 -14.46
CA ASN A 325 3.39 -3.33 -14.75
C ASN A 325 3.63 -4.84 -14.84
N LYS A 326 4.00 -5.36 -16.01
CA LYS A 326 4.32 -6.78 -16.19
C LYS A 326 5.49 -7.22 -15.30
N TYR A 327 6.43 -6.33 -15.04
CA TYR A 327 7.57 -6.55 -14.17
C TYR A 327 7.96 -5.25 -13.45
N THR A 328 8.72 -5.39 -12.38
CA THR A 328 9.28 -4.29 -11.57
C THR A 328 10.77 -4.52 -11.35
N GLY A 329 11.40 -3.79 -10.43
CA GLY A 329 12.80 -3.92 -10.12
C GLY A 329 13.68 -3.00 -10.94
N SER A 330 15.00 -3.17 -10.80
CA SER A 330 16.02 -2.35 -11.43
C SER A 330 17.11 -3.21 -12.07
N ARG A 331 17.96 -2.61 -12.92
CA ARG A 331 19.14 -3.28 -13.48
C ARG A 331 18.84 -4.68 -14.05
N GLY A 332 17.98 -4.76 -15.05
CA GLY A 332 17.60 -6.02 -15.67
C GLY A 332 16.65 -6.87 -14.81
N LYS A 333 15.70 -6.22 -14.15
CA LYS A 333 14.67 -6.83 -13.31
C LYS A 333 15.18 -7.46 -12.00
N GLY A 334 16.33 -7.01 -11.48
CA GLY A 334 16.84 -7.45 -10.18
C GLY A 334 15.90 -7.08 -9.05
N GLY A 335 15.60 -8.03 -8.14
CA GLY A 335 14.67 -7.83 -7.02
C GLY A 335 13.22 -7.61 -7.45
N SER A 336 12.80 -8.23 -8.55
CA SER A 336 11.50 -8.05 -9.19
C SER A 336 10.74 -9.36 -9.33
N ASN A 337 9.46 -9.24 -9.62
CA ASN A 337 8.64 -10.27 -10.23
C ASN A 337 8.43 -9.97 -11.72
N ASP A 338 8.23 -11.02 -12.52
CA ASP A 338 7.85 -10.95 -13.93
C ASP A 338 6.57 -11.78 -14.12
N ALA A 339 5.46 -11.12 -14.44
CA ALA A 339 4.15 -11.78 -14.51
C ALA A 339 4.06 -12.76 -15.69
N ASP A 340 3.46 -13.92 -15.45
CA ASP A 340 3.21 -14.93 -16.48
C ASP A 340 2.22 -14.42 -17.54
N ALA A 341 2.42 -14.81 -18.79
CA ALA A 341 1.59 -14.37 -19.90
C ALA A 341 0.13 -14.81 -19.75
N GLU A 342 -0.10 -16.01 -19.23
CA GLU A 342 -1.43 -16.59 -19.00
C GLU A 342 -2.22 -15.79 -17.95
N TYR A 343 -1.55 -15.36 -16.89
CA TYR A 343 -2.21 -14.56 -15.86
C TYR A 343 -2.46 -13.13 -16.35
N VAL A 344 -1.54 -12.53 -17.08
CA VAL A 344 -1.76 -11.23 -17.74
C VAL A 344 -2.94 -11.30 -18.70
N ALA A 345 -3.08 -12.39 -19.48
CA ALA A 345 -4.23 -12.59 -20.36
C ALA A 345 -5.53 -12.67 -19.57
N LEU A 346 -5.59 -13.49 -18.52
CA LEU A 346 -6.77 -13.61 -17.65
C LEU A 346 -7.23 -12.26 -17.09
N ILE A 347 -6.31 -11.45 -16.59
CA ILE A 347 -6.67 -10.15 -16.02
C ILE A 347 -7.16 -9.18 -17.10
N ARG A 348 -6.53 -9.19 -18.28
CA ARG A 348 -7.00 -8.36 -19.40
C ARG A 348 -8.42 -8.74 -19.79
N ASP A 349 -8.74 -10.04 -19.85
CA ASP A 349 -10.08 -10.52 -20.16
C ASP A 349 -11.08 -10.05 -19.08
N ILE A 350 -10.75 -10.19 -17.80
CA ILE A 350 -11.58 -9.70 -16.68
C ILE A 350 -11.83 -8.17 -16.79
N MET A 351 -10.79 -7.39 -17.07
CA MET A 351 -10.91 -5.93 -17.19
C MET A 351 -11.75 -5.52 -18.40
N ASP A 352 -11.54 -6.18 -19.54
CA ASP A 352 -12.30 -5.91 -20.76
C ASP A 352 -13.78 -6.33 -20.61
N GLU A 353 -14.08 -7.46 -19.97
CA GLU A 353 -15.45 -7.92 -19.66
C GLU A 353 -16.16 -6.98 -18.67
N ALA A 354 -15.45 -6.50 -17.64
CA ALA A 354 -15.98 -5.56 -16.66
C ALA A 354 -16.08 -4.12 -17.20
N GLY A 355 -15.56 -3.83 -18.39
CA GLY A 355 -15.50 -2.49 -18.94
C GLY A 355 -14.58 -1.53 -18.20
N VAL A 356 -13.57 -2.08 -17.49
CA VAL A 356 -12.61 -1.32 -16.70
C VAL A 356 -11.49 -0.81 -17.59
N ASP A 357 -11.24 0.49 -17.56
CA ASP A 357 -10.11 1.09 -18.30
C ASP A 357 -8.79 0.74 -17.62
N PHE A 358 -7.85 0.22 -18.40
CA PHE A 358 -6.49 -0.08 -17.93
C PHE A 358 -5.43 0.19 -19.00
N GLN A 359 -4.20 0.32 -18.56
CA GLN A 359 -3.02 0.48 -19.40
C GLN A 359 -1.88 -0.42 -18.91
N THR A 360 -0.98 -0.82 -19.80
CA THR A 360 0.25 -1.53 -19.44
C THR A 360 1.43 -0.59 -19.56
N CYS A 361 2.31 -0.58 -18.58
CA CYS A 361 3.41 0.38 -18.54
C CYS A 361 4.63 -0.16 -17.80
N GLU A 362 5.66 0.67 -17.75
CA GLU A 362 6.86 0.52 -16.93
C GLU A 362 7.02 1.77 -16.05
N LEU A 363 7.66 1.63 -14.89
CA LEU A 363 7.86 2.72 -13.95
C LEU A 363 8.64 3.91 -14.55
N GLY A 364 9.61 3.63 -15.40
CA GLY A 364 10.42 4.62 -16.07
C GLY A 364 11.21 3.96 -17.20
N ARG A 365 11.97 4.75 -17.97
CA ARG A 365 12.82 4.17 -19.02
C ARG A 365 13.91 3.28 -18.40
N VAL A 366 14.39 2.33 -19.17
CA VAL A 366 15.51 1.43 -18.81
C VAL A 366 16.69 2.23 -18.24
N ASN A 367 17.21 1.82 -17.10
CA ASN A 367 18.30 2.45 -16.34
C ASN A 367 17.99 3.82 -15.73
N ALA A 368 16.77 4.33 -15.80
CA ALA A 368 16.41 5.60 -15.16
C ALA A 368 16.07 5.44 -13.66
N GLY A 369 15.70 4.24 -13.24
CA GLY A 369 15.32 3.90 -11.88
C GLY A 369 14.49 2.62 -11.87
N GLY A 370 13.97 2.26 -10.72
CA GLY A 370 13.09 1.11 -10.52
C GLY A 370 13.04 0.74 -9.04
N GLY A 371 12.02 0.00 -8.65
CA GLY A 371 11.83 -0.53 -7.31
C GLY A 371 11.20 -1.91 -7.36
N GLY A 372 11.32 -2.69 -6.27
CA GLY A 372 10.57 -3.91 -6.05
C GLY A 372 9.24 -3.62 -5.39
N THR A 373 8.50 -4.66 -5.05
CA THR A 373 7.29 -4.61 -4.23
C THR A 373 7.13 -5.90 -3.46
N ILE A 374 6.08 -5.98 -2.65
CA ILE A 374 5.78 -7.19 -1.86
C ILE A 374 5.58 -8.47 -2.72
N ALA A 375 5.28 -8.32 -4.01
CA ALA A 375 5.03 -9.44 -4.92
C ALA A 375 6.16 -10.46 -5.00
N TYR A 376 7.41 -10.03 -5.08
CA TYR A 376 8.55 -10.94 -5.16
C TYR A 376 8.77 -11.73 -3.85
N ILE A 377 8.31 -11.18 -2.73
CA ILE A 377 8.37 -11.85 -1.42
C ILE A 377 7.27 -12.89 -1.33
N MET A 378 6.04 -12.55 -1.74
CA MET A 378 4.94 -13.50 -1.81
C MET A 378 5.30 -14.72 -2.67
N ALA A 379 6.00 -14.54 -3.77
CA ALA A 379 6.45 -15.64 -4.61
C ALA A 379 7.36 -16.66 -3.88
N LYS A 380 8.00 -16.29 -2.77
CA LYS A 380 8.82 -17.19 -1.95
C LYS A 380 7.99 -18.07 -1.03
N HIS A 381 6.75 -17.72 -0.71
CA HIS A 381 5.83 -18.59 0.03
C HIS A 381 5.32 -19.74 -0.83
N ALA A 382 5.39 -19.63 -2.17
CA ALA A 382 5.20 -20.76 -3.07
C ALA A 382 6.45 -21.64 -3.06
N ASP A 383 6.39 -22.82 -2.41
CA ASP A 383 7.54 -23.73 -2.26
C ASP A 383 8.09 -24.19 -3.63
N PRO A 384 9.34 -23.80 -4.00
CA PRO A 384 9.96 -24.22 -5.26
C PRO A 384 10.34 -25.71 -5.28
N SER A 385 10.30 -26.43 -4.15
CA SER A 385 10.77 -27.81 -4.02
C SER A 385 9.75 -28.86 -4.46
N ILE A 386 8.49 -28.50 -4.70
CA ILE A 386 7.49 -29.45 -5.18
C ILE A 386 7.57 -29.58 -6.72
N PRO A 387 7.72 -30.80 -7.31
CA PRO A 387 7.92 -30.98 -8.75
C PRO A 387 6.80 -30.38 -9.64
N ASP A 388 7.19 -29.77 -10.75
CA ASP A 388 6.29 -29.15 -11.73
C ASP A 388 5.46 -30.21 -12.45
N SER A 389 4.15 -30.34 -12.15
CA SER A 389 3.22 -31.18 -12.88
C SER A 389 2.49 -30.41 -13.99
N PRO A 390 1.98 -31.07 -15.05
CA PRO A 390 1.22 -30.41 -16.11
C PRO A 390 0.01 -29.63 -15.60
N GLU A 391 -0.60 -30.05 -14.48
CA GLU A 391 -1.69 -29.36 -13.82
C GLU A 391 -1.21 -28.12 -13.04
N ARG A 392 0.04 -28.11 -12.57
CA ARG A 392 0.67 -26.96 -11.92
C ARG A 392 0.93 -25.79 -12.85
N ARG A 393 1.23 -26.06 -14.13
CA ARG A 393 1.41 -24.98 -15.12
C ARG A 393 0.16 -24.11 -15.27
N LYS A 394 -1.02 -24.66 -14.90
CA LYS A 394 -2.28 -23.88 -14.84
C LYS A 394 -2.41 -23.01 -13.58
N TYR A 395 -1.56 -23.20 -12.57
CA TYR A 395 -1.75 -22.61 -11.22
C TYR A 395 -0.48 -21.99 -10.63
N LYS A 396 0.49 -21.61 -11.45
CA LYS A 396 1.69 -20.91 -10.93
C LYS A 396 1.28 -19.68 -10.14
N THR A 397 1.89 -19.52 -8.96
CA THR A 397 1.82 -18.27 -8.20
C THR A 397 2.41 -17.19 -9.08
N THR A 398 1.57 -16.39 -9.66
CA THR A 398 1.96 -15.28 -10.49
C THR A 398 1.67 -14.02 -9.74
N SER A 399 2.72 -13.35 -9.35
CA SER A 399 2.64 -11.97 -8.94
C SER A 399 2.30 -11.14 -10.17
N MET A 400 1.23 -10.39 -10.06
CA MET A 400 0.75 -9.57 -11.16
C MET A 400 1.38 -8.18 -11.21
N PRO A 401 1.20 -7.52 -12.36
CA PRO A 401 1.65 -6.17 -12.59
C PRO A 401 1.09 -5.20 -11.54
N GLN A 402 1.92 -4.28 -11.14
CA GLN A 402 1.59 -3.24 -10.18
C GLN A 402 0.82 -2.10 -10.80
N ALA A 403 -0.14 -1.55 -10.06
CA ALA A 403 -0.64 -0.21 -10.32
C ALA A 403 0.11 0.77 -9.41
N ARG A 404 0.88 1.67 -9.98
CA ARG A 404 1.63 2.71 -9.25
C ARG A 404 1.16 4.11 -9.67
N THR A 405 0.96 5.01 -8.70
CA THR A 405 0.81 6.46 -8.93
C THR A 405 1.77 7.23 -8.03
N GLU A 406 2.41 8.30 -8.53
CA GLU A 406 3.43 9.03 -7.74
C GLU A 406 2.91 9.57 -6.41
N LYS A 407 3.82 9.71 -5.44
CA LYS A 407 3.62 10.08 -4.03
C LYS A 407 2.83 11.38 -3.78
N MET A 408 2.54 12.15 -4.80
CA MET A 408 1.86 13.44 -4.65
C MET A 408 0.59 13.59 -5.49
N ASN A 409 0.30 12.67 -6.42
CA ASN A 409 -0.79 12.83 -7.37
C ASN A 409 -1.58 11.53 -7.51
N CYS A 410 -2.75 11.45 -6.89
CA CYS A 410 -3.69 10.36 -7.11
C CYS A 410 -4.76 10.78 -8.11
N LEU A 411 -5.01 9.95 -9.11
CA LEU A 411 -6.12 10.15 -10.03
C LEU A 411 -7.44 9.75 -9.39
N ARG A 412 -8.48 10.56 -9.60
CA ARG A 412 -9.84 10.28 -9.13
C ARG A 412 -10.49 9.06 -9.77
N ASP A 413 -9.98 8.58 -10.90
CA ASP A 413 -10.52 7.44 -11.64
C ASP A 413 -9.92 6.07 -11.25
N SER A 414 -8.84 6.03 -10.46
CA SER A 414 -8.19 4.79 -10.02
C SER A 414 -9.03 3.89 -9.11
N PRO A 415 -9.74 4.41 -8.09
CA PRO A 415 -10.38 3.57 -7.09
C PRO A 415 -11.54 2.71 -7.61
N LYS A 416 -12.32 3.19 -8.58
CA LYS A 416 -13.43 2.40 -9.14
C LYS A 416 -12.97 1.16 -9.92
N ASN A 417 -11.81 1.25 -10.54
CA ASN A 417 -11.31 0.19 -11.39
C ASN A 417 -10.77 -1.01 -10.60
N ILE A 418 -10.45 -0.82 -9.32
CA ILE A 418 -10.02 -1.89 -8.42
C ILE A 418 -11.22 -2.63 -7.80
N LEU A 419 -12.37 -1.95 -7.64
CA LEU A 419 -13.58 -2.52 -7.02
C LEU A 419 -14.36 -3.48 -7.93
N SER A 420 -14.06 -3.57 -9.21
CA SER A 420 -14.78 -4.37 -10.20
C SER A 420 -14.09 -5.68 -10.60
N VAL A 421 -13.02 -6.11 -9.89
CA VAL A 421 -12.26 -7.34 -10.17
C VAL A 421 -12.67 -8.49 -9.20
#